data_ce1efe63c86532ef4b26d9d2d5ae1ffc
#
_entry.id   ce1efe63c86532ef4b26d9d2d5ae1ffc
#
_cell.length_a   1.000
_cell.length_b   1.000
_cell.length_c   1.000
_cell.angle_alpha   90.00
_cell.angle_beta   90.00
_cell.angle_gamma   90.00
#
_symmetry.space_group_name_H-M   'P 1'
#
loop_
_entity.id
_entity.type
_entity.pdbx_description
1 polymer ?
#
loop_
_entity_poly.entity_id
_entity_poly.type
_entity_poly.pdbx_seq_one_letter_code
_entity_poly.pdbx_strand_id
1 'polypeptide(L)'
;MEREQALKFVHELLRAMLVKKASDLFLTAGFPPAMKIDGKMTPVSQSSLSPVHTGEIARSVMTDKQTAEFEATKECNFAISPTGIGRFRVNAFVQQGRIGLVMRTITTNIPKFEELGLPVVLKDVAMTKRGLVIFVGGTGSGKSTSLAAMVGYRNENSFGHIITIEDPVEYVHEHRNCVITQREVGVDTDNWFAALKNTLRQAPDVILIGEIRDRETMDYAIAFAETGHLCMSTLHANSTNQALDRIINFFPEERRAQLLMDLSLNLKAFVSQRLIPKKEGKGRVAAIEIMLNSPLISDLIFKGDVHEIKEIMKRSRELGMQTFDHALFDLYEADLISYEDALRNADSLNDLRLRIKLEGKSSKEKDLAAGLEHLEIVK
;
A
#
# COMPACT_ATOMS: atom_id res chain seq x y z
N MET A 1 24.52 15.12 -28.31
CA MET A 1 25.22 14.19 -27.34
C MET A 1 25.07 12.79 -27.90
N GLU A 2 26.10 11.98 -27.98
CA GLU A 2 25.96 10.59 -28.44
C GLU A 2 25.13 9.80 -27.44
N ARG A 3 24.39 8.76 -27.93
CA ARG A 3 23.48 7.96 -27.09
C ARG A 3 24.16 7.41 -25.82
N GLU A 4 25.41 6.97 -25.97
CA GLU A 4 26.20 6.44 -24.86
C GLU A 4 26.53 7.52 -23.79
N GLN A 5 26.85 8.73 -24.24
CA GLN A 5 27.11 9.86 -23.34
C GLN A 5 25.83 10.28 -22.58
N ALA A 6 24.69 10.30 -23.28
CA ALA A 6 23.39 10.59 -22.66
C ALA A 6 23.03 9.55 -21.60
N LEU A 7 23.23 8.26 -21.91
CA LEU A 7 22.97 7.17 -20.98
C LEU A 7 23.89 7.23 -19.74
N LYS A 8 25.17 7.52 -19.95
CA LYS A 8 26.13 7.70 -18.84
C LYS A 8 25.71 8.85 -17.92
N PHE A 9 25.33 9.97 -18.51
CA PHE A 9 24.84 11.13 -17.76
C PHE A 9 23.59 10.79 -16.92
N VAL A 10 22.61 10.08 -17.50
CA VAL A 10 21.43 9.60 -16.75
C VAL A 10 21.86 8.69 -15.60
N HIS A 11 22.74 7.73 -15.84
CA HIS A 11 23.21 6.82 -14.79
C HIS A 11 23.90 7.54 -13.62
N GLU A 12 24.66 8.60 -13.90
CA GLU A 12 25.27 9.45 -12.85
C GLU A 12 24.20 10.17 -12.03
N LEU A 13 23.17 10.72 -12.68
CA LEU A 13 22.05 11.36 -11.98
C LEU A 13 21.25 10.35 -11.13
N LEU A 14 21.00 9.14 -11.64
CA LEU A 14 20.30 8.11 -10.90
C LEU A 14 21.08 7.64 -9.66
N ARG A 15 22.41 7.50 -9.75
CA ARG A 15 23.25 7.22 -8.58
C ARG A 15 23.18 8.36 -7.55
N ALA A 16 23.29 9.60 -8.03
CA ALA A 16 23.15 10.77 -7.15
C ALA A 16 21.79 10.85 -6.47
N MET A 17 20.72 10.44 -7.18
CA MET A 17 19.36 10.37 -6.66
C MET A 17 19.25 9.39 -5.46
N LEU A 18 19.87 8.22 -5.58
CA LEU A 18 19.89 7.21 -4.49
C LEU A 18 20.72 7.71 -3.29
N VAL A 19 21.90 8.27 -3.53
CA VAL A 19 22.77 8.79 -2.46
C VAL A 19 22.09 9.92 -1.69
N LYS A 20 21.40 10.82 -2.40
CA LYS A 20 20.68 11.96 -1.81
C LYS A 20 19.30 11.58 -1.26
N LYS A 21 18.88 10.32 -1.39
CA LYS A 21 17.52 9.83 -1.02
C LYS A 21 16.42 10.66 -1.66
N ALA A 22 16.63 11.09 -2.89
CA ALA A 22 15.64 11.86 -3.63
C ALA A 22 14.48 10.93 -4.10
N SER A 23 13.26 11.43 -4.04
CA SER A 23 12.08 10.69 -4.50
C SER A 23 11.94 10.73 -6.02
N ASP A 24 12.22 11.87 -6.63
CA ASP A 24 12.01 12.11 -8.05
C ASP A 24 13.17 12.91 -8.64
N LEU A 25 13.49 12.63 -9.91
CA LEU A 25 14.41 13.37 -10.76
C LEU A 25 13.62 14.00 -11.92
N PHE A 26 13.82 15.27 -12.17
CA PHE A 26 13.18 16.06 -13.20
C PHE A 26 14.20 16.52 -14.23
N LEU A 27 13.93 16.19 -15.50
CA LEU A 27 14.74 16.59 -16.65
C LEU A 27 13.85 17.34 -17.63
N THR A 28 13.96 18.66 -17.65
CA THR A 28 13.15 19.53 -18.52
C THR A 28 13.99 20.57 -19.21
N ALA A 29 13.62 20.97 -20.43
CA ALA A 29 14.33 21.98 -21.19
C ALA A 29 14.19 23.37 -20.53
N GLY A 30 15.30 24.12 -20.49
CA GLY A 30 15.34 25.46 -19.91
C GLY A 30 15.56 25.49 -18.39
N PHE A 31 15.73 24.31 -17.75
CA PHE A 31 16.04 24.21 -16.33
C PHE A 31 17.18 23.20 -16.09
N PRO A 32 17.98 23.37 -15.04
CA PRO A 32 18.97 22.37 -14.66
C PRO A 32 18.29 21.05 -14.24
N PRO A 33 18.93 19.89 -14.39
CA PRO A 33 18.48 18.67 -13.74
C PRO A 33 18.19 18.92 -12.27
N ALA A 34 17.01 18.52 -11.79
CA ALA A 34 16.59 18.80 -10.44
C ALA A 34 16.02 17.54 -9.76
N MET A 35 16.24 17.43 -8.47
CA MET A 35 15.76 16.32 -7.64
C MET A 35 14.81 16.82 -6.57
N LYS A 36 13.81 16.00 -6.25
CA LYS A 36 12.93 16.25 -5.11
C LYS A 36 13.51 15.55 -3.87
N ILE A 37 14.05 16.34 -2.95
CA ILE A 37 14.69 15.88 -1.71
C ILE A 37 13.90 16.45 -0.54
N ASP A 38 13.38 15.58 0.35
CA ASP A 38 12.54 15.98 1.48
C ASP A 38 11.37 16.90 1.08
N GLY A 39 10.77 16.61 -0.08
CA GLY A 39 9.68 17.39 -0.63
C GLY A 39 10.06 18.69 -1.33
N LYS A 40 11.34 19.07 -1.32
CA LYS A 40 11.84 20.32 -1.92
C LYS A 40 12.53 20.05 -3.26
N MET A 41 12.25 20.90 -4.26
CA MET A 41 12.93 20.85 -5.55
C MET A 41 14.33 21.44 -5.43
N THR A 42 15.35 20.64 -5.73
CA THR A 42 16.75 21.00 -5.59
C THR A 42 17.48 20.78 -6.92
N PRO A 43 17.98 21.83 -7.60
CA PRO A 43 18.84 21.67 -8.76
C PRO A 43 20.13 20.93 -8.39
N VAL A 44 20.57 20.02 -9.27
CA VAL A 44 21.78 19.21 -9.06
C VAL A 44 22.88 19.52 -10.08
N SER A 45 22.67 20.53 -10.92
CA SER A 45 23.61 21.09 -11.87
C SER A 45 23.42 22.60 -11.94
N GLN A 46 24.46 23.34 -12.40
CA GLN A 46 24.35 24.77 -12.68
C GLN A 46 23.83 25.05 -14.09
N SER A 47 24.01 24.11 -15.00
CA SER A 47 23.68 24.30 -16.42
C SER A 47 22.26 23.77 -16.73
N SER A 48 21.49 24.61 -17.41
CA SER A 48 20.17 24.24 -17.91
C SER A 48 20.26 23.26 -19.09
N LEU A 49 19.31 22.34 -19.17
CA LEU A 49 19.18 21.42 -20.31
C LEU A 49 18.58 22.16 -21.52
N SER A 50 19.13 21.94 -22.70
CA SER A 50 18.52 22.38 -23.94
C SER A 50 17.41 21.41 -24.40
N PRO A 51 16.50 21.82 -25.32
CA PRO A 51 15.52 20.91 -25.93
C PRO A 51 16.18 19.70 -26.63
N VAL A 52 17.37 19.88 -27.20
CA VAL A 52 18.15 18.82 -27.83
C VAL A 52 18.60 17.81 -26.78
N HIS A 53 19.14 18.32 -25.65
CA HIS A 53 19.59 17.44 -24.54
C HIS A 53 18.45 16.57 -24.00
N THR A 54 17.26 17.15 -23.72
CA THR A 54 16.14 16.36 -23.20
C THR A 54 15.64 15.33 -24.19
N GLY A 55 15.66 15.63 -25.49
CA GLY A 55 15.32 14.70 -26.56
C GLY A 55 16.29 13.52 -26.68
N GLU A 56 17.60 13.78 -26.61
CA GLU A 56 18.65 12.75 -26.64
C GLU A 56 18.62 11.88 -25.39
N ILE A 57 18.43 12.48 -24.22
CA ILE A 57 18.25 11.76 -22.96
C ILE A 57 17.04 10.81 -23.04
N ALA A 58 15.90 11.31 -23.48
CA ALA A 58 14.68 10.47 -23.60
C ALA A 58 14.93 9.25 -24.48
N ARG A 59 15.48 9.48 -25.69
CA ARG A 59 15.76 8.38 -26.62
C ARG A 59 16.85 7.43 -26.12
N SER A 60 17.78 7.90 -25.28
CA SER A 60 18.85 7.04 -24.74
C SER A 60 18.33 5.98 -23.79
N VAL A 61 17.27 6.27 -23.03
CA VAL A 61 16.68 5.37 -22.03
C VAL A 61 15.49 4.57 -22.54
N MET A 62 14.98 4.88 -23.75
CA MET A 62 13.86 4.16 -24.39
C MET A 62 14.37 3.04 -25.29
N THR A 63 13.57 1.97 -25.37
CA THR A 63 13.65 0.99 -26.44
C THR A 63 13.03 1.53 -27.73
N ASP A 64 13.29 0.87 -28.87
CA ASP A 64 12.72 1.31 -30.16
C ASP A 64 11.18 1.29 -30.16
N LYS A 65 10.55 0.30 -29.49
CA LYS A 65 9.09 0.23 -29.30
C LYS A 65 8.58 1.43 -28.49
N GLN A 66 9.23 1.75 -27.39
CA GLN A 66 8.87 2.88 -26.53
C GLN A 66 9.06 4.23 -27.24
N THR A 67 10.11 4.33 -28.06
CA THR A 67 10.35 5.53 -28.87
C THR A 67 9.24 5.73 -29.89
N ALA A 68 8.82 4.66 -30.59
CA ALA A 68 7.72 4.73 -31.56
C ALA A 68 6.37 5.08 -30.88
N GLU A 69 6.09 4.51 -29.71
CA GLU A 69 4.92 4.84 -28.91
C GLU A 69 4.94 6.33 -28.49
N PHE A 70 6.07 6.79 -27.95
CA PHE A 70 6.24 8.17 -27.53
C PHE A 70 6.07 9.18 -28.70
N GLU A 71 6.60 8.88 -29.87
CA GLU A 71 6.45 9.73 -31.06
C GLU A 71 4.99 9.82 -31.54
N ALA A 72 4.22 8.74 -31.39
CA ALA A 72 2.83 8.68 -31.75
C ALA A 72 1.91 9.36 -30.74
N THR A 73 2.12 9.10 -29.43
CA THR A 73 1.21 9.54 -28.35
C THR A 73 1.67 10.79 -27.61
N LYS A 74 2.95 11.15 -27.71
CA LYS A 74 3.67 12.22 -26.99
C LYS A 74 3.79 11.95 -25.48
N GLU A 75 3.50 10.75 -25.04
CA GLU A 75 3.65 10.25 -23.68
C GLU A 75 4.15 8.81 -23.71
N CYS A 76 4.99 8.44 -22.76
CA CYS A 76 5.40 7.05 -22.57
C CYS A 76 5.77 6.81 -21.09
N ASN A 77 5.20 5.77 -20.52
CA ASN A 77 5.52 5.29 -19.16
C ASN A 77 6.27 3.97 -19.26
N PHE A 78 7.41 3.87 -18.61
CA PHE A 78 8.22 2.66 -18.63
C PHE A 78 9.11 2.57 -17.39
N ALA A 79 9.68 1.40 -17.15
CA ALA A 79 10.68 1.20 -16.11
C ALA A 79 12.06 0.97 -16.71
N ILE A 80 13.09 1.43 -16.03
CA ILE A 80 14.48 1.13 -16.33
C ILE A 80 15.16 0.52 -15.11
N SER A 81 16.04 -0.46 -15.35
CA SER A 81 16.78 -1.15 -14.29
C SER A 81 18.28 -1.19 -14.64
N PRO A 82 19.01 -0.06 -14.58
CA PRO A 82 20.43 -0.05 -14.88
C PRO A 82 21.19 -0.92 -13.89
N THR A 83 22.04 -1.80 -14.40
CA THR A 83 22.79 -2.77 -13.60
C THR A 83 23.61 -2.09 -12.52
N GLY A 84 23.45 -2.54 -11.26
CA GLY A 84 24.18 -2.02 -10.11
C GLY A 84 23.76 -0.61 -9.65
N ILE A 85 22.64 -0.08 -10.14
CA ILE A 85 22.10 1.21 -9.70
C ILE A 85 20.76 1.01 -8.98
N GLY A 86 19.75 0.46 -9.65
CA GLY A 86 18.43 0.29 -9.07
C GLY A 86 17.35 0.24 -10.14
N ARG A 87 16.08 0.25 -9.72
CA ARG A 87 14.93 0.32 -10.62
C ARG A 87 14.25 1.68 -10.50
N PHE A 88 13.88 2.24 -11.65
CA PHE A 88 13.28 3.56 -11.74
C PHE A 88 12.09 3.53 -12.71
N ARG A 89 10.99 4.14 -12.32
CA ARG A 89 9.88 4.45 -13.21
C ARG A 89 10.17 5.74 -13.94
N VAL A 90 9.96 5.76 -15.24
CA VAL A 90 10.16 6.92 -16.10
C VAL A 90 8.84 7.29 -16.73
N ASN A 91 8.44 8.54 -16.58
CA ASN A 91 7.39 9.17 -17.37
C ASN A 91 8.06 10.17 -18.31
N ALA A 92 7.94 9.96 -19.62
CA ALA A 92 8.38 10.89 -20.64
C ALA A 92 7.15 11.53 -21.28
N PHE A 93 7.18 12.84 -21.47
CA PHE A 93 6.06 13.62 -21.99
C PHE A 93 6.53 14.82 -22.83
N VAL A 94 5.64 15.38 -23.62
CA VAL A 94 5.88 16.61 -24.37
C VAL A 94 5.13 17.76 -23.72
N GLN A 95 5.84 18.85 -23.41
CA GLN A 95 5.27 20.11 -22.93
C GLN A 95 5.78 21.27 -23.77
N GLN A 96 4.92 22.16 -24.27
CA GLN A 96 5.28 23.33 -25.09
C GLN A 96 6.23 22.95 -26.25
N GLY A 97 5.97 21.80 -26.90
CA GLY A 97 6.79 21.27 -27.99
C GLY A 97 8.18 20.73 -27.57
N ARG A 98 8.46 20.59 -26.27
CA ARG A 98 9.73 20.13 -25.71
C ARG A 98 9.55 18.88 -24.88
N ILE A 99 10.51 17.98 -24.91
CA ILE A 99 10.49 16.73 -24.16
C ILE A 99 10.87 16.99 -22.70
N GLY A 100 10.10 16.43 -21.76
CA GLY A 100 10.41 16.35 -20.36
C GLY A 100 10.38 14.90 -19.86
N LEU A 101 11.16 14.61 -18.82
CA LEU A 101 11.14 13.32 -18.14
C LEU A 101 11.06 13.52 -16.63
N VAL A 102 10.27 12.67 -16.00
CA VAL A 102 10.27 12.50 -14.54
C VAL A 102 10.63 11.06 -14.25
N MET A 103 11.64 10.86 -13.40
CA MET A 103 12.08 9.54 -12.99
C MET A 103 11.89 9.38 -11.49
N ARG A 104 11.23 8.31 -11.07
CA ARG A 104 10.97 7.99 -9.67
C ARG A 104 11.69 6.72 -9.25
N THR A 105 12.34 6.74 -8.09
CA THR A 105 12.97 5.54 -7.51
C THR A 105 11.91 4.51 -7.11
N ILE A 106 12.09 3.27 -7.55
CA ILE A 106 11.33 2.12 -7.06
C ILE A 106 12.15 1.49 -5.94
N THR A 107 11.56 1.40 -4.75
CA THR A 107 12.26 0.93 -3.56
C THR A 107 12.48 -0.58 -3.61
N THR A 108 13.72 -1.03 -3.41
CA THR A 108 14.08 -2.45 -3.29
C THR A 108 14.19 -2.89 -1.83
N ASN A 109 14.34 -1.94 -0.91
CA ASN A 109 14.38 -2.23 0.52
C ASN A 109 12.96 -2.31 1.07
N ILE A 110 12.48 -3.51 1.31
CA ILE A 110 11.16 -3.77 1.89
C ILE A 110 11.32 -3.80 3.40
N PRO A 111 10.61 -2.92 4.15
CA PRO A 111 10.64 -2.97 5.60
C PRO A 111 10.14 -4.33 6.12
N LYS A 112 10.77 -4.83 7.16
CA LYS A 112 10.33 -6.06 7.81
C LYS A 112 9.00 -5.84 8.52
N PHE A 113 8.30 -6.93 8.73
CA PHE A 113 6.99 -6.96 9.39
C PHE A 113 7.02 -6.26 10.76
N GLU A 114 8.06 -6.53 11.54
CA GLU A 114 8.28 -5.98 12.88
C GLU A 114 8.59 -4.47 12.85
N GLU A 115 9.34 -4.02 11.87
CA GLU A 115 9.70 -2.60 11.71
C GLU A 115 8.49 -1.71 11.44
N LEU A 116 7.45 -2.27 10.83
CA LEU A 116 6.20 -1.57 10.55
C LEU A 116 5.22 -1.58 11.73
N GLY A 117 5.50 -2.35 12.79
CA GLY A 117 4.59 -2.52 13.93
C GLY A 117 3.26 -3.16 13.55
N LEU A 118 3.25 -4.03 12.54
CA LEU A 118 2.03 -4.70 12.08
C LEU A 118 1.54 -5.72 13.13
N PRO A 119 0.22 -5.82 13.38
CA PRO A 119 -0.35 -6.82 14.28
C PRO A 119 0.03 -8.25 13.89
N VAL A 120 0.43 -9.05 14.89
CA VAL A 120 0.98 -10.41 14.69
C VAL A 120 0.02 -11.32 13.92
N VAL A 121 -1.29 -11.16 14.11
CA VAL A 121 -2.32 -11.95 13.39
C VAL A 121 -2.19 -11.84 11.85
N LEU A 122 -1.61 -10.77 11.34
CA LEU A 122 -1.38 -10.63 9.90
C LEU A 122 -0.31 -11.60 9.37
N LYS A 123 0.57 -12.15 10.23
CA LYS A 123 1.47 -13.24 9.85
C LYS A 123 0.69 -14.51 9.51
N ASP A 124 -0.30 -14.85 10.34
CA ASP A 124 -1.17 -16.01 10.09
C ASP A 124 -2.02 -15.78 8.83
N VAL A 125 -2.52 -14.55 8.64
CA VAL A 125 -3.23 -14.16 7.41
C VAL A 125 -2.34 -14.32 6.17
N ALA A 126 -1.06 -13.89 6.23
CA ALA A 126 -0.11 -14.03 5.13
C ALA A 126 0.21 -15.51 4.81
N MET A 127 0.13 -16.40 5.80
CA MET A 127 0.40 -17.83 5.65
C MET A 127 -0.84 -18.65 5.31
N THR A 128 -2.01 -18.04 5.20
CA THR A 128 -3.25 -18.70 4.78
C THR A 128 -3.07 -19.35 3.40
N LYS A 129 -3.62 -20.56 3.23
CA LYS A 129 -3.47 -21.30 1.98
C LYS A 129 -4.30 -20.72 0.84
N ARG A 130 -5.52 -20.25 1.13
CA ARG A 130 -6.49 -19.75 0.15
C ARG A 130 -7.41 -18.70 0.75
N GLY A 131 -8.02 -17.91 -0.11
CA GLY A 131 -9.02 -16.90 0.24
C GLY A 131 -8.60 -15.51 -0.17
N LEU A 132 -9.41 -14.53 0.13
CA LEU A 132 -9.26 -13.14 -0.28
C LEU A 132 -8.87 -12.26 0.91
N VAL A 133 -7.80 -11.49 0.77
CA VAL A 133 -7.33 -10.50 1.74
C VAL A 133 -7.27 -9.14 1.06
N ILE A 134 -7.95 -8.15 1.61
CA ILE A 134 -8.02 -6.81 1.00
C ILE A 134 -7.49 -5.77 1.98
N PHE A 135 -6.45 -5.05 1.57
CA PHE A 135 -5.95 -3.88 2.26
C PHE A 135 -6.71 -2.63 1.84
N VAL A 136 -7.17 -1.88 2.82
CA VAL A 136 -8.07 -0.74 2.65
C VAL A 136 -7.42 0.53 3.20
N GLY A 137 -7.60 1.64 2.51
CA GLY A 137 -7.08 2.94 2.95
C GLY A 137 -6.94 3.93 1.81
N GLY A 138 -6.80 5.21 2.15
CA GLY A 138 -6.53 6.27 1.19
C GLY A 138 -5.14 6.15 0.55
N THR A 139 -4.87 7.01 -0.43
CA THR A 139 -3.53 7.14 -1.02
C THR A 139 -2.53 7.57 0.05
N GLY A 140 -1.37 6.91 0.09
CA GLY A 140 -0.32 7.22 1.06
C GLY A 140 -0.57 6.70 2.48
N SER A 141 -1.58 5.83 2.69
CA SER A 141 -1.84 5.19 4.00
C SER A 141 -0.90 4.01 4.31
N GLY A 142 0.00 3.64 3.40
CA GLY A 142 1.00 2.58 3.60
C GLY A 142 0.54 1.17 3.21
N LYS A 143 -0.58 1.00 2.49
CA LYS A 143 -1.09 -0.32 2.06
C LYS A 143 -0.04 -1.14 1.32
N SER A 144 0.56 -0.58 0.28
CA SER A 144 1.56 -1.27 -0.55
C SER A 144 2.78 -1.69 0.29
N THR A 145 3.20 -0.86 1.23
CA THR A 145 4.31 -1.17 2.14
C THR A 145 3.97 -2.35 3.05
N SER A 146 2.78 -2.37 3.63
CA SER A 146 2.32 -3.46 4.50
C SER A 146 2.11 -4.75 3.71
N LEU A 147 1.55 -4.68 2.50
CA LEU A 147 1.42 -5.82 1.60
C LEU A 147 2.80 -6.36 1.18
N ALA A 148 3.75 -5.48 0.84
CA ALA A 148 5.10 -5.91 0.52
C ALA A 148 5.77 -6.63 1.70
N ALA A 149 5.57 -6.15 2.94
CA ALA A 149 6.06 -6.84 4.14
C ALA A 149 5.39 -8.22 4.33
N MET A 150 4.08 -8.35 4.05
CA MET A 150 3.38 -9.65 4.10
C MET A 150 3.87 -10.62 3.03
N VAL A 151 4.07 -10.16 1.80
CA VAL A 151 4.66 -10.94 0.72
C VAL A 151 6.08 -11.35 1.08
N GLY A 152 6.89 -10.43 1.62
CA GLY A 152 8.25 -10.71 2.11
C GLY A 152 8.26 -11.78 3.20
N TYR A 153 7.37 -11.67 4.21
CA TYR A 153 7.22 -12.67 5.26
C TYR A 153 6.85 -14.05 4.70
N ARG A 154 5.89 -14.11 3.76
CA ARG A 154 5.54 -15.37 3.10
C ARG A 154 6.69 -15.94 2.28
N ASN A 155 7.42 -15.11 1.54
CA ASN A 155 8.58 -15.49 0.75
C ASN A 155 9.70 -16.13 1.58
N GLU A 156 9.84 -15.70 2.84
CA GLU A 156 10.85 -16.24 3.77
C GLU A 156 10.38 -17.50 4.50
N ASN A 157 9.06 -17.69 4.69
CA ASN A 157 8.51 -18.73 5.56
C ASN A 157 7.66 -19.78 4.83
N SER A 158 7.55 -19.71 3.51
CA SER A 158 6.79 -20.65 2.68
C SER A 158 7.58 -21.02 1.44
N PHE A 159 7.12 -22.05 0.75
CA PHE A 159 7.65 -22.48 -0.54
C PHE A 159 6.51 -22.42 -1.55
N GLY A 160 6.75 -21.86 -2.74
CA GLY A 160 5.73 -21.74 -3.77
C GLY A 160 5.99 -20.62 -4.77
N HIS A 161 4.95 -20.26 -5.50
CA HIS A 161 5.00 -19.22 -6.52
C HIS A 161 4.07 -18.05 -6.16
N ILE A 162 4.62 -16.86 -6.01
CA ILE A 162 3.89 -15.63 -5.75
C ILE A 162 3.89 -14.81 -7.04
N ILE A 163 2.71 -14.49 -7.55
CA ILE A 163 2.55 -13.61 -8.71
C ILE A 163 1.97 -12.29 -8.27
N THR A 164 2.58 -11.19 -8.69
CA THR A 164 2.00 -9.86 -8.52
C THR A 164 1.68 -9.22 -9.86
N ILE A 165 0.55 -8.52 -9.92
CA ILE A 165 0.13 -7.72 -11.08
C ILE A 165 -0.16 -6.32 -10.52
N GLU A 166 0.64 -5.35 -10.92
CA GLU A 166 0.67 -4.02 -10.31
C GLU A 166 0.70 -2.91 -11.38
N ASP A 167 0.29 -1.71 -11.00
CA ASP A 167 0.29 -0.53 -11.86
C ASP A 167 0.57 0.74 -11.03
N PRO A 168 1.88 1.01 -10.78
CA PRO A 168 3.09 0.25 -11.08
C PRO A 168 3.55 -0.70 -9.96
N VAL A 169 4.63 -1.46 -10.21
CA VAL A 169 5.38 -2.16 -9.15
C VAL A 169 6.04 -1.13 -8.23
N GLU A 170 5.65 -1.12 -6.94
CA GLU A 170 6.22 -0.19 -5.95
C GLU A 170 7.42 -0.76 -5.20
N TYR A 171 7.46 -2.07 -5.00
CA TYR A 171 8.54 -2.79 -4.31
C TYR A 171 9.01 -3.98 -5.13
N VAL A 172 10.31 -4.14 -5.28
CA VAL A 172 10.89 -5.31 -5.96
C VAL A 172 11.28 -6.35 -4.94
N HIS A 173 10.69 -7.53 -5.06
CA HIS A 173 10.99 -8.67 -4.21
C HIS A 173 12.11 -9.52 -4.80
N GLU A 174 13.09 -9.87 -3.98
CA GLU A 174 14.05 -10.92 -4.32
C GLU A 174 13.40 -12.30 -4.11
N HIS A 175 13.80 -13.27 -4.92
CA HIS A 175 13.47 -14.67 -4.64
C HIS A 175 14.17 -15.12 -3.35
N ARG A 176 13.43 -15.76 -2.46
CA ARG A 176 13.96 -16.43 -1.25
C ARG A 176 13.58 -17.90 -1.31
N ASN A 177 12.60 -18.32 -0.52
CA ASN A 177 12.05 -19.66 -0.56
C ASN A 177 10.94 -19.79 -1.61
N CYS A 178 10.36 -18.67 -2.05
CA CYS A 178 9.36 -18.61 -3.11
C CYS A 178 9.96 -18.06 -4.40
N VAL A 179 9.43 -18.52 -5.55
CA VAL A 179 9.58 -17.81 -6.81
C VAL A 179 8.62 -16.62 -6.80
N ILE A 180 9.09 -15.43 -7.12
CA ILE A 180 8.23 -14.23 -7.21
C ILE A 180 8.25 -13.72 -8.64
N THR A 181 7.08 -13.67 -9.26
CA THR A 181 6.88 -13.09 -10.59
C THR A 181 6.09 -11.79 -10.44
N GLN A 182 6.74 -10.66 -10.70
CA GLN A 182 6.10 -9.34 -10.65
C GLN A 182 5.88 -8.85 -12.07
N ARG A 183 4.65 -8.43 -12.38
CA ARG A 183 4.26 -7.94 -13.70
C ARG A 183 3.65 -6.56 -13.59
N GLU A 184 4.25 -5.60 -14.25
CA GLU A 184 3.76 -4.22 -14.32
C GLU A 184 2.85 -4.04 -15.55
N VAL A 185 1.65 -3.50 -15.32
CA VAL A 185 0.70 -3.20 -16.40
C VAL A 185 1.26 -2.06 -17.26
N GLY A 186 1.17 -2.23 -18.58
CA GLY A 186 1.75 -1.31 -19.56
C GLY A 186 3.25 -1.52 -19.82
N VAL A 187 3.94 -2.35 -19.03
CA VAL A 187 5.36 -2.68 -19.19
C VAL A 187 5.54 -4.17 -19.50
N ASP A 188 5.14 -5.04 -18.59
CA ASP A 188 5.31 -6.49 -18.68
C ASP A 188 4.04 -7.20 -19.23
N THR A 189 2.93 -6.49 -19.25
CA THR A 189 1.63 -6.94 -19.79
C THR A 189 0.86 -5.73 -20.33
N ASP A 190 0.07 -5.94 -21.38
CA ASP A 190 -0.61 -4.85 -22.07
C ASP A 190 -1.69 -4.18 -21.21
N ASN A 191 -2.42 -4.96 -20.41
CA ASN A 191 -3.49 -4.47 -19.55
C ASN A 191 -3.83 -5.47 -18.43
N TRP A 192 -4.67 -5.04 -17.50
CA TRP A 192 -5.14 -5.86 -16.38
C TRP A 192 -5.80 -7.15 -16.82
N PHE A 193 -6.70 -7.10 -17.79
CA PHE A 193 -7.43 -8.26 -18.30
C PHE A 193 -6.49 -9.34 -18.83
N ALA A 194 -5.53 -8.96 -19.68
CA ALA A 194 -4.57 -9.88 -20.25
C ALA A 194 -3.70 -10.56 -19.17
N ALA A 195 -3.28 -9.80 -18.16
CA ALA A 195 -2.51 -10.31 -17.04
C ALA A 195 -3.33 -11.29 -16.21
N LEU A 196 -4.50 -10.87 -15.70
CA LEU A 196 -5.34 -11.65 -14.79
C LEU A 196 -5.84 -12.95 -15.44
N LYS A 197 -6.30 -12.89 -16.69
CA LYS A 197 -6.75 -14.06 -17.47
C LYS A 197 -5.71 -15.17 -17.56
N ASN A 198 -4.43 -14.82 -17.63
CA ASN A 198 -3.35 -15.79 -17.82
C ASN A 198 -2.70 -16.23 -16.49
N THR A 199 -3.01 -15.59 -15.37
CA THR A 199 -2.35 -15.82 -14.09
C THR A 199 -2.47 -17.26 -13.61
N LEU A 200 -3.65 -17.88 -13.67
CA LEU A 200 -3.85 -19.28 -13.24
C LEU A 200 -3.05 -20.30 -14.05
N ARG A 201 -2.64 -19.96 -15.27
CA ARG A 201 -1.80 -20.84 -16.11
C ARG A 201 -0.33 -20.83 -15.71
N GLN A 202 0.05 -19.94 -14.80
CA GLN A 202 1.43 -19.78 -14.34
C GLN A 202 1.67 -20.52 -13.00
N ALA A 203 0.74 -21.39 -12.60
CA ALA A 203 0.81 -22.19 -11.36
C ALA A 203 1.11 -21.35 -10.10
N PRO A 204 0.32 -20.32 -9.77
CA PRO A 204 0.51 -19.53 -8.57
C PRO A 204 0.04 -20.27 -7.33
N ASP A 205 0.65 -19.96 -6.17
CA ASP A 205 0.10 -20.24 -4.83
C ASP A 205 -0.52 -18.99 -4.24
N VAL A 206 0.08 -17.84 -4.52
CA VAL A 206 -0.35 -16.52 -4.06
C VAL A 206 -0.43 -15.57 -5.25
N ILE A 207 -1.51 -14.82 -5.33
CA ILE A 207 -1.73 -13.80 -6.36
C ILE A 207 -1.96 -12.45 -5.67
N LEU A 208 -1.15 -11.44 -6.02
CA LEU A 208 -1.38 -10.08 -5.59
C LEU A 208 -1.90 -9.26 -6.77
N ILE A 209 -3.10 -8.72 -6.62
CA ILE A 209 -3.66 -7.72 -7.53
C ILE A 209 -3.41 -6.36 -6.89
N GLY A 210 -2.61 -5.50 -7.54
CA GLY A 210 -2.18 -4.21 -6.99
C GLY A 210 -3.33 -3.41 -6.40
N GLU A 211 -4.43 -3.28 -7.16
CA GLU A 211 -5.67 -2.72 -6.64
C GLU A 211 -6.93 -3.25 -7.37
N ILE A 212 -8.03 -3.30 -6.62
CA ILE A 212 -9.38 -3.53 -7.15
C ILE A 212 -10.00 -2.18 -7.46
N ARG A 213 -10.25 -1.91 -8.74
CA ARG A 213 -10.81 -0.64 -9.23
C ARG A 213 -12.26 -0.75 -9.67
N ASP A 214 -12.67 -1.94 -10.11
CA ASP A 214 -13.93 -2.20 -10.77
C ASP A 214 -14.43 -3.63 -10.54
N ARG A 215 -15.57 -3.92 -11.13
CA ARG A 215 -16.18 -5.24 -11.08
C ARG A 215 -15.28 -6.33 -11.67
N GLU A 216 -14.63 -6.07 -12.80
CA GLU A 216 -13.83 -7.09 -13.49
C GLU A 216 -12.66 -7.57 -12.63
N THR A 217 -11.91 -6.63 -12.03
CA THR A 217 -10.81 -6.94 -11.12
C THR A 217 -11.32 -7.66 -9.87
N MET A 218 -12.52 -7.33 -9.37
CA MET A 218 -13.13 -8.00 -8.24
C MET A 218 -13.58 -9.42 -8.57
N ASP A 219 -14.20 -9.64 -9.74
CA ASP A 219 -14.59 -10.97 -10.23
C ASP A 219 -13.36 -11.90 -10.31
N TYR A 220 -12.20 -11.41 -10.81
CA TYR A 220 -10.95 -12.19 -10.81
C TYR A 220 -10.43 -12.48 -9.40
N ALA A 221 -10.47 -11.51 -8.48
CA ALA A 221 -10.01 -11.70 -7.11
C ALA A 221 -10.81 -12.80 -6.39
N ILE A 222 -12.13 -12.81 -6.57
CA ILE A 222 -13.02 -13.86 -6.06
C ILE A 222 -12.68 -15.21 -6.71
N ALA A 223 -12.59 -15.26 -8.05
CA ALA A 223 -12.30 -16.50 -8.77
C ALA A 223 -10.97 -17.13 -8.35
N PHE A 224 -9.93 -16.33 -8.08
CA PHE A 224 -8.65 -16.83 -7.57
C PHE A 224 -8.80 -17.45 -6.17
N ALA A 225 -9.55 -16.79 -5.29
CA ALA A 225 -9.81 -17.31 -3.95
C ALA A 225 -10.63 -18.63 -3.98
N GLU A 226 -11.64 -18.72 -4.85
CA GLU A 226 -12.48 -19.90 -5.05
C GLU A 226 -11.69 -21.09 -5.60
N THR A 227 -10.74 -20.83 -6.50
CA THR A 227 -9.90 -21.85 -7.11
C THR A 227 -8.76 -22.32 -6.22
N GLY A 228 -8.71 -21.87 -4.98
CA GLY A 228 -7.82 -22.39 -3.95
C GLY A 228 -6.53 -21.60 -3.71
N HIS A 229 -6.43 -20.38 -4.26
CA HIS A 229 -5.26 -19.50 -4.12
C HIS A 229 -5.48 -18.46 -3.02
N LEU A 230 -4.40 -17.99 -2.41
CA LEU A 230 -4.44 -16.77 -1.62
C LEU A 230 -4.37 -15.57 -2.55
N CYS A 231 -5.48 -14.83 -2.63
CA CYS A 231 -5.52 -13.57 -3.37
C CYS A 231 -5.39 -12.39 -2.38
N MET A 232 -4.41 -11.54 -2.60
CA MET A 232 -4.23 -10.30 -1.85
C MET A 232 -4.43 -9.11 -2.77
N SER A 233 -5.05 -8.04 -2.28
CA SER A 233 -5.26 -6.84 -3.08
C SER A 233 -5.38 -5.59 -2.22
N THR A 234 -5.46 -4.42 -2.86
CA THR A 234 -5.80 -3.16 -2.21
C THR A 234 -7.13 -2.62 -2.72
N LEU A 235 -7.78 -1.82 -1.88
CA LEU A 235 -8.99 -1.08 -2.22
C LEU A 235 -8.94 0.31 -1.60
N HIS A 236 -9.35 1.32 -2.34
CA HIS A 236 -9.48 2.67 -1.82
C HIS A 236 -10.81 2.85 -1.09
N ALA A 237 -10.80 2.78 0.23
CA ALA A 237 -11.90 3.13 1.13
C ALA A 237 -11.28 3.53 2.48
N ASN A 238 -12.09 3.99 3.45
CA ASN A 238 -11.56 4.50 4.72
C ASN A 238 -11.77 3.53 5.90
N SER A 239 -12.56 2.48 5.71
CA SER A 239 -12.85 1.46 6.73
C SER A 239 -13.34 0.18 6.06
N THR A 240 -13.41 -0.90 6.84
CA THR A 240 -13.96 -2.21 6.41
C THR A 240 -15.38 -2.09 5.87
N ASN A 241 -16.28 -1.39 6.58
CA ASN A 241 -17.68 -1.24 6.14
C ASN A 241 -17.75 -0.50 4.81
N GLN A 242 -17.02 0.62 4.67
CA GLN A 242 -16.96 1.35 3.40
C GLN A 242 -16.35 0.52 2.27
N ALA A 243 -15.42 -0.36 2.57
CA ALA A 243 -14.85 -1.28 1.57
C ALA A 243 -15.90 -2.26 1.05
N LEU A 244 -16.69 -2.86 1.94
CA LEU A 244 -17.80 -3.74 1.55
C LEU A 244 -18.85 -3.00 0.72
N ASP A 245 -19.29 -1.83 1.17
CA ASP A 245 -20.24 -0.98 0.42
C ASP A 245 -19.70 -0.64 -0.98
N ARG A 246 -18.42 -0.30 -1.07
CA ARG A 246 -17.78 0.01 -2.35
C ARG A 246 -17.75 -1.20 -3.28
N ILE A 247 -17.40 -2.38 -2.77
CA ILE A 247 -17.40 -3.63 -3.54
C ILE A 247 -18.83 -3.96 -4.02
N ILE A 248 -19.83 -3.86 -3.14
CA ILE A 248 -21.24 -4.09 -3.50
C ILE A 248 -21.65 -3.13 -4.64
N ASN A 249 -21.20 -1.89 -4.61
CA ASN A 249 -21.53 -0.88 -5.62
C ASN A 249 -20.81 -1.07 -6.97
N PHE A 250 -19.80 -1.93 -7.07
CA PHE A 250 -19.23 -2.33 -8.37
C PHE A 250 -20.19 -3.24 -9.16
N PHE A 251 -21.16 -3.87 -8.48
CA PHE A 251 -22.02 -4.87 -9.09
C PHE A 251 -23.45 -4.34 -9.25
N PRO A 252 -24.10 -4.69 -10.37
CA PRO A 252 -25.52 -4.40 -10.54
C PRO A 252 -26.36 -5.19 -9.51
N GLU A 253 -27.56 -4.72 -9.24
CA GLU A 253 -28.42 -5.23 -8.17
C GLU A 253 -28.65 -6.74 -8.29
N GLU A 254 -28.85 -7.24 -9.51
CA GLU A 254 -29.11 -8.67 -9.78
C GLU A 254 -27.93 -9.59 -9.42
N ARG A 255 -26.73 -9.04 -9.32
CA ARG A 255 -25.51 -9.80 -9.00
C ARG A 255 -25.11 -9.68 -7.52
N ARG A 256 -25.74 -8.81 -6.76
CA ARG A 256 -25.34 -8.53 -5.36
C ARG A 256 -25.51 -9.73 -4.44
N ALA A 257 -26.59 -10.48 -4.58
CA ALA A 257 -26.82 -11.68 -3.76
C ALA A 257 -25.71 -12.73 -3.97
N GLN A 258 -25.33 -12.98 -5.22
CA GLN A 258 -24.20 -13.87 -5.53
C GLN A 258 -22.88 -13.33 -4.99
N LEU A 259 -22.61 -12.05 -5.18
CA LEU A 259 -21.41 -11.40 -4.65
C LEU A 259 -21.29 -11.56 -3.12
N LEU A 260 -22.36 -11.31 -2.38
CA LEU A 260 -22.37 -11.45 -0.92
C LEU A 260 -22.13 -12.89 -0.48
N MET A 261 -22.70 -13.86 -1.19
CA MET A 261 -22.42 -15.27 -0.98
C MET A 261 -20.94 -15.59 -1.22
N ASP A 262 -20.39 -15.17 -2.34
CA ASP A 262 -18.99 -15.43 -2.71
C ASP A 262 -18.02 -14.77 -1.72
N LEU A 263 -18.28 -13.53 -1.29
CA LEU A 263 -17.51 -12.86 -0.26
C LEU A 263 -17.59 -13.55 1.09
N SER A 264 -18.79 -13.98 1.51
CA SER A 264 -19.01 -14.66 2.78
C SER A 264 -18.16 -15.94 2.92
N LEU A 265 -17.94 -16.64 1.80
CA LEU A 265 -17.19 -17.90 1.74
C LEU A 265 -15.69 -17.69 1.55
N ASN A 266 -15.30 -16.73 0.75
CA ASN A 266 -13.93 -16.59 0.27
C ASN A 266 -13.11 -15.50 0.96
N LEU A 267 -13.75 -14.49 1.54
CA LEU A 267 -13.04 -13.46 2.28
C LEU A 267 -12.32 -14.06 3.49
N LYS A 268 -11.10 -13.60 3.76
CA LYS A 268 -10.31 -13.96 4.96
C LYS A 268 -10.14 -12.77 5.88
N ALA A 269 -9.75 -11.62 5.31
CA ALA A 269 -9.56 -10.42 6.09
C ALA A 269 -9.78 -9.15 5.26
N PHE A 270 -10.29 -8.12 5.91
CA PHE A 270 -10.06 -6.74 5.56
C PHE A 270 -9.05 -6.12 6.53
N VAL A 271 -8.08 -5.40 6.00
CA VAL A 271 -7.06 -4.70 6.78
C VAL A 271 -7.09 -3.23 6.39
N SER A 272 -7.74 -2.41 7.20
CA SER A 272 -7.83 -0.97 6.94
C SER A 272 -6.69 -0.24 7.64
N GLN A 273 -6.04 0.72 6.98
CA GLN A 273 -4.82 1.35 7.49
C GLN A 273 -4.84 2.86 7.35
N ARG A 274 -4.42 3.54 8.43
CA ARG A 274 -4.13 4.99 8.50
C ARG A 274 -2.72 5.19 9.04
N LEU A 275 -2.00 6.18 8.55
CA LEU A 275 -0.69 6.58 9.10
C LEU A 275 -0.85 7.82 9.97
N ILE A 276 -0.50 7.68 11.23
CA ILE A 276 -0.61 8.73 12.25
C ILE A 276 0.79 9.31 12.53
N PRO A 277 0.96 10.64 12.60
CA PRO A 277 2.22 11.23 13.00
C PRO A 277 2.67 10.71 14.38
N LYS A 278 3.95 10.40 14.53
CA LYS A 278 4.51 10.06 15.84
C LYS A 278 4.60 11.30 16.73
N LYS A 279 4.37 11.13 18.02
CA LYS A 279 4.46 12.17 19.05
C LYS A 279 5.81 12.90 19.04
N GLU A 280 6.88 12.20 18.70
CA GLU A 280 8.24 12.75 18.57
C GLU A 280 8.43 13.72 17.40
N GLY A 281 7.41 13.90 16.56
CA GLY A 281 7.43 14.79 15.40
C GLY A 281 8.21 14.26 14.20
N LYS A 282 8.79 13.06 14.25
CA LYS A 282 9.50 12.42 13.14
C LYS A 282 8.90 11.05 12.80
N GLY A 283 8.49 10.89 11.54
CA GLY A 283 7.91 9.64 11.05
C GLY A 283 6.44 9.47 11.41
N ARG A 284 5.91 8.31 11.02
CA ARG A 284 4.50 7.93 11.19
C ARG A 284 4.42 6.51 11.72
N VAL A 285 3.31 6.17 12.36
CA VAL A 285 2.98 4.81 12.80
C VAL A 285 1.64 4.41 12.21
N ALA A 286 1.47 3.12 11.90
CA ALA A 286 0.24 2.60 11.34
C ALA A 286 -0.80 2.35 12.43
N ALA A 287 -1.97 2.99 12.32
CA ALA A 287 -3.19 2.55 12.99
C ALA A 287 -3.91 1.59 12.05
N ILE A 288 -4.21 0.38 12.53
CA ILE A 288 -4.72 -0.71 11.70
C ILE A 288 -6.04 -1.23 12.27
N GLU A 289 -7.06 -1.25 11.44
CA GLU A 289 -8.31 -1.95 11.68
C GLU A 289 -8.26 -3.31 11.00
N ILE A 290 -8.63 -4.39 11.71
CA ILE A 290 -8.60 -5.76 11.17
C ILE A 290 -9.95 -6.42 11.41
N MET A 291 -10.58 -6.83 10.31
CA MET A 291 -11.72 -7.73 10.30
C MET A 291 -11.26 -9.10 9.81
N LEU A 292 -11.51 -10.13 10.58
CA LEU A 292 -11.32 -11.52 10.17
C LEU A 292 -12.69 -12.14 9.88
N ASN A 293 -12.78 -12.98 8.85
CA ASN A 293 -14.02 -13.62 8.48
C ASN A 293 -14.33 -14.82 9.41
N SER A 294 -14.85 -14.51 10.60
CA SER A 294 -15.41 -15.51 11.50
C SER A 294 -16.80 -15.98 10.99
N PRO A 295 -17.34 -17.12 11.50
CA PRO A 295 -18.66 -17.59 11.10
C PRO A 295 -19.76 -16.53 11.24
N LEU A 296 -19.71 -15.70 12.29
CA LEU A 296 -20.68 -14.62 12.50
C LEU A 296 -20.48 -13.48 11.48
N ILE A 297 -19.25 -13.08 11.18
CA ILE A 297 -18.96 -12.09 10.14
C ILE A 297 -19.40 -12.61 8.78
N SER A 298 -19.14 -13.88 8.47
CA SER A 298 -19.59 -14.54 7.23
C SER A 298 -21.11 -14.47 7.06
N ASP A 299 -21.87 -14.75 8.13
CA ASP A 299 -23.33 -14.66 8.12
C ASP A 299 -23.82 -13.23 7.89
N LEU A 300 -23.20 -12.23 8.54
CA LEU A 300 -23.54 -10.82 8.34
C LEU A 300 -23.24 -10.36 6.89
N ILE A 301 -22.11 -10.79 6.32
CA ILE A 301 -21.79 -10.49 4.92
C ILE A 301 -22.82 -11.11 4.00
N PHE A 302 -23.15 -12.38 4.21
CA PHE A 302 -24.15 -13.11 3.41
C PHE A 302 -25.52 -12.42 3.42
N LYS A 303 -25.94 -11.90 4.58
CA LYS A 303 -27.20 -11.16 4.73
C LYS A 303 -27.14 -9.72 4.22
N GLY A 304 -25.94 -9.17 4.01
CA GLY A 304 -25.75 -7.76 3.66
C GLY A 304 -25.82 -6.80 4.84
N ASP A 305 -25.75 -7.31 6.09
CA ASP A 305 -25.85 -6.54 7.33
C ASP A 305 -24.48 -5.91 7.68
N VAL A 306 -23.90 -5.17 6.73
CA VAL A 306 -22.54 -4.61 6.80
C VAL A 306 -22.34 -3.72 8.04
N HIS A 307 -23.35 -2.97 8.45
CA HIS A 307 -23.27 -2.03 9.59
C HIS A 307 -23.09 -2.74 10.94
N GLU A 308 -23.52 -4.00 11.08
CA GLU A 308 -23.35 -4.78 12.31
C GLU A 308 -21.92 -5.31 12.50
N ILE A 309 -21.13 -5.41 11.42
CA ILE A 309 -19.79 -6.00 11.43
C ILE A 309 -18.88 -5.30 12.47
N LYS A 310 -18.95 -3.98 12.56
CA LYS A 310 -18.10 -3.21 13.45
C LYS A 310 -18.34 -3.52 14.94
N GLU A 311 -19.57 -3.80 15.32
CA GLU A 311 -19.91 -4.20 16.70
C GLU A 311 -19.34 -5.60 17.04
N ILE A 312 -19.32 -6.50 16.07
CA ILE A 312 -18.68 -7.81 16.26
C ILE A 312 -17.16 -7.67 16.37
N MET A 313 -16.53 -6.84 15.53
CA MET A 313 -15.09 -6.55 15.62
C MET A 313 -14.69 -5.99 16.98
N LYS A 314 -15.48 -5.07 17.56
CA LYS A 314 -15.25 -4.52 18.90
C LYS A 314 -15.17 -5.60 19.99
N ARG A 315 -15.96 -6.67 19.86
CA ARG A 315 -16.08 -7.75 20.86
C ARG A 315 -15.21 -8.96 20.59
N SER A 316 -14.51 -8.99 19.45
CA SER A 316 -13.73 -10.15 19.00
C SER A 316 -12.23 -9.87 18.96
N ARG A 317 -11.75 -9.10 19.93
CA ARG A 317 -10.33 -8.74 20.03
C ARG A 317 -9.43 -9.96 20.31
N GLU A 318 -9.93 -10.92 21.07
CA GLU A 318 -9.26 -12.20 21.37
C GLU A 318 -9.03 -13.07 20.12
N LEU A 319 -9.81 -12.85 19.04
CA LEU A 319 -9.63 -13.49 17.74
C LEU A 319 -8.62 -12.74 16.84
N GLY A 320 -8.06 -11.61 17.31
CA GLY A 320 -7.17 -10.78 16.54
C GLY A 320 -7.86 -9.67 15.73
N MET A 321 -9.19 -9.53 15.86
CA MET A 321 -9.90 -8.40 15.26
C MET A 321 -9.67 -7.13 16.07
N GLN A 322 -9.62 -5.99 15.41
CA GLN A 322 -9.56 -4.69 16.08
C GLN A 322 -10.15 -3.60 15.20
N THR A 323 -10.74 -2.61 15.85
CA THR A 323 -11.22 -1.37 15.20
C THR A 323 -10.12 -0.30 15.20
N PHE A 324 -10.30 0.77 14.42
CA PHE A 324 -9.39 1.91 14.49
C PHE A 324 -9.30 2.52 15.89
N ASP A 325 -10.42 2.61 16.63
CA ASP A 325 -10.42 3.16 17.98
C ASP A 325 -9.61 2.29 18.96
N HIS A 326 -9.62 0.96 18.77
CA HIS A 326 -8.73 0.05 19.50
C HIS A 326 -7.25 0.32 19.20
N ALA A 327 -6.91 0.39 17.91
CA ALA A 327 -5.54 0.64 17.48
C ALA A 327 -5.03 2.01 17.97
N LEU A 328 -5.85 3.05 17.87
CA LEU A 328 -5.51 4.40 18.33
C LEU A 328 -5.34 4.46 19.85
N PHE A 329 -6.19 3.75 20.61
CA PHE A 329 -6.04 3.63 22.05
C PHE A 329 -4.69 2.98 22.41
N ASP A 330 -4.37 1.85 21.78
CA ASP A 330 -3.11 1.13 22.05
C ASP A 330 -1.88 1.96 21.69
N LEU A 331 -1.91 2.68 20.56
CA LEU A 331 -0.83 3.59 20.15
C LEU A 331 -0.65 4.78 21.10
N TYR A 332 -1.74 5.32 21.61
CA TYR A 332 -1.72 6.38 22.62
C TYR A 332 -1.15 5.86 23.96
N GLU A 333 -1.62 4.71 24.43
CA GLU A 333 -1.12 4.09 25.67
C GLU A 333 0.36 3.67 25.59
N ALA A 334 0.84 3.36 24.36
CA ALA A 334 2.25 3.12 24.09
C ALA A 334 3.09 4.40 23.96
N ASP A 335 2.47 5.58 24.13
CA ASP A 335 3.09 6.92 23.98
C ASP A 335 3.67 7.19 22.58
N LEU A 336 3.14 6.50 21.55
CA LEU A 336 3.59 6.65 20.16
C LEU A 336 2.92 7.81 19.43
N ILE A 337 1.69 8.17 19.81
CA ILE A 337 0.91 9.26 19.21
C ILE A 337 0.39 10.21 20.27
N SER A 338 0.07 11.44 19.87
CA SER A 338 -0.53 12.43 20.79
C SER A 338 -2.01 12.14 21.05
N TYR A 339 -2.54 12.68 22.15
CA TYR A 339 -3.97 12.62 22.48
C TYR A 339 -4.83 13.26 21.37
N GLU A 340 -4.38 14.40 20.86
CA GLU A 340 -5.05 15.14 19.80
C GLU A 340 -5.10 14.34 18.50
N ASP A 341 -3.98 13.68 18.13
CA ASP A 341 -3.92 12.86 16.93
C ASP A 341 -4.75 11.57 17.08
N ALA A 342 -4.81 10.97 18.27
CA ALA A 342 -5.68 9.83 18.54
C ALA A 342 -7.15 10.22 18.32
N LEU A 343 -7.62 11.32 18.92
CA LEU A 343 -9.00 11.76 18.79
C LEU A 343 -9.36 12.24 17.38
N ARG A 344 -8.44 12.92 16.69
CA ARG A 344 -8.63 13.40 15.30
C ARG A 344 -8.87 12.26 14.32
N ASN A 345 -8.27 11.12 14.57
CA ASN A 345 -8.34 9.95 13.69
C ASN A 345 -9.33 8.89 14.15
N ALA A 346 -10.01 9.09 15.27
CA ALA A 346 -11.00 8.16 15.81
C ALA A 346 -12.25 8.07 14.92
N ASP A 347 -12.82 6.88 14.86
CA ASP A 347 -14.12 6.67 14.24
C ASP A 347 -15.25 7.15 15.15
N SER A 348 -15.11 6.95 16.48
CA SER A 348 -15.98 7.52 17.52
C SER A 348 -15.13 8.30 18.54
N LEU A 349 -15.08 9.61 18.35
CA LEU A 349 -14.34 10.52 19.23
C LEU A 349 -14.77 10.38 20.70
N ASN A 350 -16.08 10.25 20.95
CA ASN A 350 -16.62 10.14 22.30
C ASN A 350 -16.28 8.80 22.94
N ASP A 351 -16.38 7.69 22.21
CA ASP A 351 -16.04 6.36 22.73
C ASP A 351 -14.54 6.28 23.07
N LEU A 352 -13.68 6.76 22.17
CA LEU A 352 -12.24 6.77 22.40
C LEU A 352 -11.85 7.66 23.58
N ARG A 353 -12.45 8.86 23.69
CA ARG A 353 -12.23 9.76 24.83
C ARG A 353 -12.65 9.13 26.15
N LEU A 354 -13.82 8.48 26.18
CA LEU A 354 -14.32 7.79 27.36
C LEU A 354 -13.40 6.63 27.75
N ARG A 355 -12.98 5.86 26.78
CA ARG A 355 -12.08 4.75 26.99
C ARG A 355 -10.73 5.18 27.56
N ILE A 356 -10.12 6.24 27.02
CA ILE A 356 -8.87 6.82 27.55
C ILE A 356 -9.06 7.25 29.00
N LYS A 357 -10.21 7.83 29.34
CA LYS A 357 -10.50 8.25 30.72
C LYS A 357 -10.69 7.09 31.69
N LEU A 358 -11.29 5.98 31.24
CA LEU A 358 -11.62 4.84 32.12
C LEU A 358 -10.53 3.81 32.20
N GLU A 359 -9.86 3.52 31.09
CA GLU A 359 -8.91 2.40 30.97
C GLU A 359 -7.44 2.88 30.87
N GLY A 360 -7.20 4.16 30.56
CA GLY A 360 -5.88 4.70 30.29
C GLY A 360 -4.99 4.76 31.55
N LYS A 361 -3.68 4.60 31.37
CA LYS A 361 -2.67 4.63 32.44
C LYS A 361 -2.75 5.91 33.28
N SER A 362 -3.02 7.05 32.66
CA SER A 362 -3.15 8.36 33.34
C SER A 362 -4.37 8.46 34.25
N SER A 363 -5.41 7.63 34.06
CA SER A 363 -6.58 7.61 34.93
C SER A 363 -6.31 6.82 36.22
N LYS A 364 -5.54 5.74 36.12
CA LYS A 364 -5.18 4.88 37.27
C LYS A 364 -4.26 5.60 38.25
N GLU A 365 -3.40 6.51 37.77
CA GLU A 365 -2.54 7.33 38.64
C GLU A 365 -3.30 8.45 39.33
N LYS A 366 -4.33 9.02 38.71
CA LYS A 366 -5.15 10.11 39.33
C LYS A 366 -6.17 9.61 40.34
N ASP A 367 -6.79 8.45 40.13
CA ASP A 367 -7.80 7.88 41.03
C ASP A 367 -7.20 7.35 42.32
N LEU A 368 -5.93 6.88 42.31
CA LEU A 368 -5.22 6.43 43.51
C LEU A 368 -4.72 7.61 44.39
N ALA A 369 -4.48 8.78 43.79
CA ALA A 369 -3.98 9.96 44.49
C ALA A 369 -5.09 10.90 44.97
N ALA A 370 -6.20 11.00 44.23
CA ALA A 370 -7.26 11.98 44.50
C ALA A 370 -8.26 11.59 45.60
N GLY A 371 -8.24 10.32 46.04
CA GLY A 371 -9.17 9.81 47.05
C GLY A 371 -8.63 9.81 48.49
N LEU A 372 -7.34 10.04 48.70
CA LEU A 372 -6.69 9.88 50.00
C LEU A 372 -6.25 11.20 50.69
N GLU A 373 -6.30 12.31 49.97
CA GLU A 373 -5.82 13.61 50.52
C GLU A 373 -6.76 14.26 51.56
N HIS A 374 -7.93 13.70 51.82
CA HIS A 374 -8.92 14.27 52.79
C HIS A 374 -9.33 13.32 53.90
N LEU A 375 -8.59 12.24 54.15
CA LEU A 375 -8.81 11.38 55.32
C LEU A 375 -7.85 11.76 56.43
N GLU A 376 -8.21 12.75 57.23
CA GLU A 376 -7.62 12.94 58.57
C GLU A 376 -8.17 11.88 59.50
N ILE A 377 -7.28 11.04 60.02
CA ILE A 377 -7.59 10.11 61.10
C ILE A 377 -7.70 10.93 62.38
N VAL A 378 -8.94 11.19 62.80
CA VAL A 378 -9.19 11.76 64.14
C VAL A 378 -8.83 10.71 65.17
N LYS A 379 -7.81 11.01 66.02
CA LYS A 379 -7.42 10.21 67.19
C LYS A 379 -8.34 10.51 68.36
#